data_68cdc8efd9ef28e69caaf8e1e3aec690
#
_entry.id   68cdc8efd9ef28e69caaf8e1e3aec690
#
_cell.length_a   1.000
_cell.length_b   1.000
_cell.length_c   1.000
_cell.angle_alpha   90.00
_cell.angle_beta   90.00
_cell.angle_gamma   90.00
#
_symmetry.space_group_name_H-M   'P 1'
#
loop_
_entity.id
_entity.type
_entity.pdbx_description
1 polymer ?
#
loop_
_entity_poly.entity_id
_entity_poly.type
_entity_poly.pdbx_seq_one_letter_code
_entity_poly.pdbx_strand_id
1 'polypeptide(L)'
;MNIERPEILTGATYKLRAPHIEHALYLTVNDATLPGGRRRIREVFLNSKAVEDIAWITSCLRELSQNLARIETDEELQTKITDWQESFDAGHGGYIMPSTGKQCRGIQSHIGFVLDVHTNRTKKEDALLLPIAPM
;
A
#
# COMPACT_ATOMS: atom_id res chain seq x y z
N MET A 1 -3.86 -19.21 3.36
CA MET A 1 -3.14 -19.68 2.17
C MET A 1 -2.12 -18.64 1.75
N ASN A 2 -0.91 -19.05 1.49
CA ASN A 2 0.16 -18.14 1.10
C ASN A 2 0.11 -17.90 -0.42
N ILE A 3 0.09 -16.64 -0.84
CA ILE A 3 0.14 -16.31 -2.26
C ILE A 3 1.60 -16.39 -2.70
N GLU A 4 1.91 -17.38 -3.55
CA GLU A 4 3.25 -17.51 -4.11
C GLU A 4 3.55 -16.29 -4.98
N ARG A 5 4.76 -15.72 -4.83
CA ARG A 5 5.14 -14.55 -5.60
C ARG A 5 5.45 -14.95 -7.05
N PRO A 6 4.67 -14.48 -8.03
CA PRO A 6 5.01 -14.73 -9.43
C PRO A 6 6.27 -13.96 -9.85
N GLU A 7 6.85 -14.37 -10.95
CA GLU A 7 8.06 -13.74 -11.49
C GLU A 7 7.81 -12.27 -11.86
N ILE A 8 6.64 -11.99 -12.41
CA ILE A 8 6.24 -10.63 -12.82
C ILE A 8 4.98 -10.23 -12.09
N LEU A 9 5.02 -9.03 -11.51
CA LEU A 9 3.85 -8.40 -10.87
C LEU A 9 3.56 -7.08 -11.54
N THR A 10 2.28 -6.72 -11.59
CA THR A 10 1.86 -5.39 -12.03
C THR A 10 1.56 -4.53 -10.82
N GLY A 11 1.76 -3.23 -10.95
CA GLY A 11 1.51 -2.34 -9.82
C GLY A 11 1.62 -0.88 -10.21
N ALA A 12 1.76 -0.04 -9.18
CA ALA A 12 1.88 1.41 -9.34
C ALA A 12 2.90 1.95 -8.35
N THR A 13 3.52 3.06 -8.71
CA THR A 13 4.42 3.78 -7.83
C THR A 13 3.83 5.15 -7.51
N TYR A 14 3.72 5.45 -6.24
CA TYR A 14 3.16 6.70 -5.73
C TYR A 14 4.25 7.57 -5.15
N LYS A 15 4.25 8.86 -5.48
CA LYS A 15 5.16 9.83 -4.90
C LYS A 15 4.53 10.42 -3.66
N LEU A 16 5.21 10.30 -2.52
CA LEU A 16 4.77 10.85 -1.24
C LEU A 16 5.75 11.90 -0.76
N ARG A 17 5.22 12.90 -0.07
CA ARG A 17 6.05 13.89 0.59
C ARG A 17 5.62 14.03 2.04
N ALA A 18 6.61 14.04 2.94
CA ALA A 18 6.41 14.28 4.36
C ALA A 18 7.21 15.52 4.74
N PRO A 19 6.63 16.46 5.53
CA PRO A 19 7.30 17.75 5.82
C PRO A 19 8.65 17.63 6.51
N HIS A 20 8.88 16.57 7.28
CA HIS A 20 10.11 16.36 8.02
C HIS A 20 11.18 15.58 7.24
N ILE A 21 10.89 15.23 5.99
CA ILE A 21 11.84 14.52 5.11
C ILE A 21 12.06 15.37 3.87
N GLU A 22 13.32 15.67 3.60
CA GLU A 22 13.71 16.54 2.50
C GLU A 22 13.40 15.95 1.13
N HIS A 23 13.65 14.64 0.97
CA HIS A 23 13.48 13.97 -0.31
C HIS A 23 12.11 13.33 -0.44
N ALA A 24 11.61 13.25 -1.68
CA ALA A 24 10.38 12.54 -1.96
C ALA A 24 10.53 11.04 -1.65
N LEU A 25 9.43 10.42 -1.25
CA LEU A 25 9.33 8.99 -1.03
C LEU A 25 8.56 8.37 -2.19
N TYR A 26 9.03 7.26 -2.71
CA TYR A 26 8.37 6.54 -3.81
C TYR A 26 7.89 5.19 -3.30
N LEU A 27 6.59 5.05 -3.16
CA LEU A 27 5.94 3.84 -2.68
C LEU A 27 5.49 3.01 -3.87
N THR A 28 6.06 1.81 -4.02
CA THR A 28 5.66 0.87 -5.06
C THR A 28 4.74 -0.17 -4.44
N VAL A 29 3.55 -0.32 -5.03
CA VAL A 29 2.54 -1.28 -4.60
C VAL A 29 2.29 -2.24 -5.75
N ASN A 30 2.64 -3.50 -5.57
CA ASN A 30 2.48 -4.54 -6.59
C ASN A 30 1.36 -5.50 -6.22
N ASP A 31 0.58 -5.87 -7.23
CA ASP A 31 -0.58 -6.73 -7.08
C ASP A 31 -0.33 -8.12 -7.64
N ALA A 32 -0.84 -9.14 -6.96
CA ALA A 32 -0.94 -10.49 -7.49
C ALA A 32 -2.34 -10.69 -8.06
N THR A 33 -2.44 -11.51 -9.11
CA THR A 33 -3.72 -11.90 -9.69
C THR A 33 -4.23 -13.15 -9.00
N LEU A 34 -5.43 -13.06 -8.45
CA LEU A 34 -6.09 -14.18 -7.78
C LEU A 34 -6.83 -15.05 -8.78
N PRO A 35 -7.19 -16.29 -8.40
CA PRO A 35 -8.13 -17.07 -9.19
C PRO A 35 -9.39 -16.24 -9.49
N GLY A 36 -9.82 -16.23 -10.74
CA GLY A 36 -10.94 -15.37 -11.17
C GLY A 36 -10.53 -14.05 -11.78
N GLY A 37 -9.24 -13.71 -11.78
CA GLY A 37 -8.70 -12.52 -12.44
C GLY A 37 -8.66 -11.25 -11.61
N ARG A 38 -9.16 -11.28 -10.38
CA ARG A 38 -9.10 -10.13 -9.47
C ARG A 38 -7.68 -9.95 -8.96
N ARG A 39 -7.29 -8.69 -8.75
CA ARG A 39 -5.97 -8.35 -8.24
C ARG A 39 -6.06 -8.00 -6.75
N ARG A 40 -5.00 -8.31 -6.03
CA ARG A 40 -4.85 -7.95 -4.61
C ARG A 40 -3.41 -7.55 -4.34
N ILE A 41 -3.20 -6.57 -3.47
CA ILE A 41 -1.84 -6.14 -3.08
C ILE A 41 -1.06 -7.34 -2.55
N ARG A 42 0.14 -7.55 -3.12
CA ARG A 42 1.03 -8.66 -2.73
C ARG A 42 2.29 -8.19 -2.01
N GLU A 43 2.83 -7.04 -2.43
CA GLU A 43 4.04 -6.50 -1.83
C GLU A 43 4.09 -4.99 -1.94
N VAL A 44 4.78 -4.35 -0.99
CA VAL A 44 4.90 -2.90 -0.91
C VAL A 44 6.35 -2.55 -0.59
N PHE A 45 6.92 -1.64 -1.36
CA PHE A 45 8.29 -1.16 -1.20
C PHE A 45 8.34 0.35 -1.13
N LEU A 46 9.34 0.87 -0.44
CA LEU A 46 9.59 2.30 -0.37
C LEU A 46 11.01 2.60 -0.82
N ASN A 47 11.15 3.53 -1.76
CA ASN A 47 12.43 4.04 -2.23
C ASN A 47 12.54 5.53 -1.99
N SER A 48 13.71 5.98 -1.57
CA SER A 48 14.00 7.40 -1.41
C SER A 48 15.51 7.61 -1.29
N LYS A 49 15.97 8.82 -1.61
CA LYS A 49 17.34 9.23 -1.29
C LYS A 49 17.54 9.41 0.21
N ALA A 50 16.46 9.58 0.98
CA ALA A 50 16.47 9.73 2.43
C ALA A 50 16.56 8.37 3.13
N VAL A 51 17.57 7.55 2.79
CA VAL A 51 17.68 6.16 3.25
C VAL A 51 17.67 6.04 4.78
N GLU A 52 18.37 6.93 5.46
CA GLU A 52 18.44 6.89 6.93
C GLU A 52 17.10 7.23 7.57
N ASP A 53 16.37 8.20 6.99
CA ASP A 53 15.09 8.65 7.53
C ASP A 53 13.99 7.60 7.38
N ILE A 54 14.10 6.72 6.41
CA ILE A 54 13.09 5.70 6.13
C ILE A 54 13.50 4.29 6.55
N ALA A 55 14.65 4.12 7.18
CA ALA A 55 15.16 2.80 7.53
C ALA A 55 14.17 2.01 8.40
N TRP A 56 13.53 2.66 9.36
CA TRP A 56 12.57 2.02 10.25
C TRP A 56 11.31 1.55 9.50
N ILE A 57 10.80 2.38 8.59
CA ILE A 57 9.58 2.03 7.87
C ILE A 57 9.83 0.93 6.83
N THR A 58 11.06 0.84 6.31
CA THR A 58 11.44 -0.24 5.39
C THR A 58 11.26 -1.61 6.04
N SER A 59 11.65 -1.74 7.31
CA SER A 59 11.44 -2.98 8.06
C SER A 59 9.96 -3.27 8.27
N CYS A 60 9.17 -2.25 8.59
CA CYS A 60 7.72 -2.41 8.73
C CYS A 60 7.06 -2.85 7.41
N LEU A 61 7.51 -2.31 6.28
CA LEU A 61 6.97 -2.69 4.97
C LEU A 61 7.32 -4.12 4.59
N ARG A 62 8.49 -4.60 5.00
CA ARG A 62 8.87 -6.00 4.79
C ARG A 62 7.93 -6.93 5.54
N GLU A 63 7.63 -6.63 6.80
CA GLU A 63 6.66 -7.38 7.59
C GLU A 63 5.26 -7.30 6.97
N LEU A 64 4.85 -6.11 6.54
CA LEU A 64 3.57 -5.94 5.88
C LEU A 64 3.47 -6.81 4.63
N SER A 65 4.49 -6.82 3.79
CA SER A 65 4.50 -7.62 2.55
C SER A 65 4.36 -9.12 2.85
N GLN A 66 5.01 -9.61 3.91
CA GLN A 66 4.87 -11.00 4.33
C GLN A 66 3.43 -11.30 4.79
N ASN A 67 2.82 -10.39 5.52
CA ASN A 67 1.43 -10.54 5.95
C ASN A 67 0.46 -10.48 4.77
N LEU A 68 0.69 -9.59 3.82
CA LEU A 68 -0.16 -9.48 2.62
C LEU A 68 -0.18 -10.79 1.83
N ALA A 69 0.94 -11.50 1.77
CA ALA A 69 1.03 -12.77 1.07
C ALA A 69 0.12 -13.85 1.67
N ARG A 70 -0.26 -13.70 2.92
CA ARG A 70 -1.06 -14.68 3.67
C ARG A 70 -2.52 -14.30 3.82
N ILE A 71 -2.90 -13.11 3.36
CA ILE A 71 -4.27 -12.64 3.43
C ILE A 71 -5.17 -13.49 2.53
N GLU A 72 -6.30 -13.93 3.05
CA GLU A 72 -7.24 -14.77 2.32
C GLU A 72 -8.51 -14.03 1.88
N THR A 73 -8.90 -12.96 2.59
CA THR A 73 -10.13 -12.23 2.31
C THR A 73 -9.89 -10.74 2.13
N ASP A 74 -10.80 -10.08 1.44
CA ASP A 74 -10.77 -8.62 1.29
C ASP A 74 -10.97 -7.91 2.63
N GLU A 75 -11.74 -8.52 3.55
CA GLU A 75 -11.95 -7.98 4.90
C GLU A 75 -10.65 -7.99 5.70
N GLU A 76 -9.85 -9.03 5.60
CA GLU A 76 -8.53 -9.09 6.25
C GLU A 76 -7.61 -8.00 5.70
N LEU A 77 -7.62 -7.79 4.38
CA LEU A 77 -6.86 -6.73 3.75
C LEU A 77 -7.30 -5.36 4.26
N GLN A 78 -8.60 -5.11 4.31
CA GLN A 78 -9.12 -3.83 4.79
C GLN A 78 -8.76 -3.58 6.26
N THR A 79 -8.79 -4.61 7.08
CA THR A 79 -8.37 -4.51 8.48
C THR A 79 -6.90 -4.09 8.57
N LYS A 80 -6.04 -4.70 7.76
CA LYS A 80 -4.61 -4.37 7.73
C LYS A 80 -4.38 -2.94 7.25
N ILE A 81 -5.09 -2.52 6.22
CA ILE A 81 -5.01 -1.13 5.71
C ILE A 81 -5.44 -0.14 6.79
N THR A 82 -6.55 -0.42 7.48
CA THR A 82 -7.07 0.43 8.55
C THR A 82 -6.06 0.54 9.70
N ASP A 83 -5.43 -0.58 10.08
CA ASP A 83 -4.39 -0.58 11.10
C ASP A 83 -3.25 0.37 10.74
N TRP A 84 -2.85 0.38 9.47
CA TRP A 84 -1.80 1.29 9.01
C TRP A 84 -2.25 2.74 9.01
N GLN A 85 -3.48 3.02 8.55
CA GLN A 85 -4.04 4.37 8.56
C GLN A 85 -4.10 4.98 9.96
N GLU A 86 -4.35 4.15 10.97
CA GLU A 86 -4.50 4.58 12.35
C GLU A 86 -3.20 4.60 13.15
N SER A 87 -2.09 4.12 12.57
CA SER A 87 -0.82 4.03 13.28
C SER A 87 -0.13 5.40 13.41
N PHE A 88 0.69 5.54 14.46
CA PHE A 88 1.49 6.73 14.72
C PHE A 88 2.97 6.45 14.48
N ASP A 89 3.67 7.42 13.91
CA ASP A 89 5.13 7.35 13.79
C ASP A 89 5.77 7.66 15.14
N ALA A 90 6.84 6.96 15.45
CA ALA A 90 7.63 7.25 16.63
C ALA A 90 8.39 8.56 16.44
N GLY A 91 8.13 9.54 17.31
CA GLY A 91 8.89 10.78 17.35
C GLY A 91 8.51 11.83 16.32
N HIS A 92 7.56 11.57 15.45
CA HIS A 92 7.08 12.54 14.46
C HIS A 92 5.58 12.71 14.56
N GLY A 93 5.10 13.93 14.40
CA GLY A 93 3.67 14.21 14.43
C GLY A 93 2.99 13.93 13.11
N GLY A 94 1.66 14.08 13.10
CA GLY A 94 0.88 14.01 11.88
C GLY A 94 1.12 15.22 10.98
N TYR A 95 0.67 15.12 9.75
CA TYR A 95 0.80 16.21 8.78
C TYR A 95 -0.35 16.13 7.77
N ILE A 96 -0.48 17.20 6.98
CA ILE A 96 -1.45 17.24 5.89
C ILE A 96 -0.84 16.59 4.66
N MET A 97 -1.50 15.57 4.12
CA MET A 97 -1.05 14.91 2.89
C MET A 97 -1.26 15.85 1.70
N PRO A 98 -0.20 16.20 0.95
CA PRO A 98 -0.33 17.19 -0.12
C PRO A 98 -1.32 16.81 -1.22
N SER A 99 -1.45 15.53 -1.52
CA SER A 99 -2.29 15.06 -2.62
C SER A 99 -3.78 15.14 -2.32
N THR A 100 -4.20 15.04 -1.05
CA THR A 100 -5.61 14.99 -0.67
C THR A 100 -6.07 16.16 0.20
N GLY A 101 -5.14 16.86 0.83
CA GLY A 101 -5.45 17.90 1.82
C GLY A 101 -5.95 17.34 3.15
N LYS A 102 -5.95 16.03 3.33
CA LYS A 102 -6.38 15.38 4.57
C LYS A 102 -5.20 15.15 5.49
N GLN A 103 -5.49 15.11 6.78
CA GLN A 103 -4.48 14.85 7.80
C GLN A 103 -4.22 13.36 7.96
N CYS A 104 -2.94 13.00 8.12
CA CYS A 104 -2.52 11.66 8.51
C CYS A 104 -1.73 11.73 9.81
N ARG A 105 -1.49 10.57 10.44
CA ARG A 105 -0.81 10.50 11.74
C ARG A 105 0.71 10.34 11.64
N GLY A 106 1.23 10.28 10.41
CA GLY A 106 2.64 10.10 10.12
C GLY A 106 2.84 9.35 8.81
N ILE A 107 4.07 8.92 8.52
CA ILE A 107 4.40 8.24 7.26
C ILE A 107 3.68 6.91 7.14
N GLN A 108 3.65 6.12 8.20
CA GLN A 108 2.97 4.82 8.18
C GLN A 108 1.47 4.99 7.92
N SER A 109 0.84 5.95 8.58
CA SER A 109 -0.55 6.31 8.35
C SER A 109 -0.78 6.76 6.90
N HIS A 110 0.10 7.63 6.38
CA HIS A 110 0.04 8.10 4.99
C HIS A 110 0.10 6.92 4.01
N ILE A 111 1.02 5.98 4.25
CA ILE A 111 1.11 4.77 3.42
C ILE A 111 -0.22 3.99 3.47
N GLY A 112 -0.82 3.86 4.64
CA GLY A 112 -2.13 3.20 4.79
C GLY A 112 -3.22 3.84 3.94
N PHE A 113 -3.25 5.18 3.86
CA PHE A 113 -4.19 5.89 2.99
C PHE A 113 -3.91 5.64 1.50
N VAL A 114 -2.64 5.56 1.11
CA VAL A 114 -2.28 5.23 -0.27
C VAL A 114 -2.70 3.81 -0.62
N LEU A 115 -2.51 2.86 0.27
CA LEU A 115 -2.94 1.47 0.06
C LEU A 115 -4.46 1.36 -0.11
N ASP A 116 -5.21 2.17 0.61
CA ASP A 116 -6.67 2.21 0.49
C ASP A 116 -7.09 2.75 -0.89
N VAL A 117 -6.49 3.85 -1.32
CA VAL A 117 -6.74 4.43 -2.64
C VAL A 117 -6.37 3.43 -3.75
N HIS A 118 -5.23 2.78 -3.62
CA HIS A 118 -4.77 1.78 -4.59
C HIS A 118 -5.75 0.61 -4.69
N THR A 119 -6.18 0.07 -3.55
CA THR A 119 -7.11 -1.05 -3.50
C THR A 119 -8.44 -0.70 -4.16
N ASN A 120 -8.97 0.48 -3.88
CA ASN A 120 -10.24 0.93 -4.46
C ASN A 120 -10.12 1.15 -5.97
N ARG A 121 -8.99 1.71 -6.43
CA ARG A 121 -8.72 1.89 -7.87
C ARG A 121 -8.62 0.55 -8.57
N THR A 122 -7.89 -0.39 -7.99
CA THR A 122 -7.71 -1.74 -8.54
C THR A 122 -9.05 -2.47 -8.67
N LYS A 123 -9.91 -2.37 -7.66
CA LYS A 123 -11.26 -2.95 -7.71
C LYS A 123 -12.09 -2.38 -8.84
N LYS A 124 -12.03 -1.07 -9.04
CA LYS A 124 -12.76 -0.41 -10.13
C LYS A 124 -12.23 -0.83 -11.50
N GLU A 125 -10.91 -0.87 -11.67
CA GLU A 125 -10.28 -1.30 -12.91
C GLU A 125 -10.64 -2.75 -13.23
N ASP A 126 -10.58 -3.64 -12.25
CA ASP A 126 -10.91 -5.05 -12.42
C ASP A 126 -12.38 -5.24 -12.81
N ALA A 127 -13.28 -4.46 -12.22
CA ALA A 127 -14.70 -4.52 -12.56
C ALA A 127 -14.97 -4.11 -14.00
N LEU A 128 -14.12 -3.20 -14.57
CA LEU A 128 -14.23 -2.76 -15.96
C LEU A 128 -13.59 -3.74 -16.94
N LEU A 129 -12.54 -4.44 -16.52
CA LEU A 129 -11.74 -5.30 -17.39
C LEU A 129 -12.19 -6.76 -17.38
N LEU A 130 -12.79 -7.22 -16.29
CA LEU A 130 -13.27 -8.59 -16.20
C LEU A 130 -14.47 -8.79 -17.12
N PRO A 131 -14.56 -9.93 -17.81
CA PRO A 131 -15.72 -10.20 -18.65
C PRO A 131 -16.98 -10.18 -17.81
N ILE A 132 -18.01 -9.55 -18.38
CA ILE A 132 -19.34 -9.63 -17.77
C ILE A 132 -19.76 -11.09 -17.80
N ALA A 133 -20.18 -11.62 -16.63
CA ALA A 133 -20.64 -12.99 -16.56
C ALA A 133 -21.77 -13.19 -17.58
N PRO A 134 -21.73 -14.31 -18.33
CA PRO A 134 -22.81 -14.58 -19.26
C PRO A 134 -24.13 -14.66 -18.48
N MET A 135 -25.08 -13.93 -18.97
CA MET A 135 -26.40 -13.90 -18.39
C MET A 135 -27.23 -15.08 -18.85
#